data_49bc9a5b859aa467a39af8d57dd362bf
#
_entry.id   49bc9a5b859aa467a39af8d57dd362bf
#
_cell.length_a   1.000
_cell.length_b   1.000
_cell.length_c   1.000
_cell.angle_alpha   90.00
_cell.angle_beta   90.00
_cell.angle_gamma   90.00
#
_symmetry.space_group_name_H-M   'P 1'
#
loop_
_entity.id
_entity.type
_entity.pdbx_description
1 polymer ?
#
loop_
_entity_poly.entity_id
_entity_poly.type
_entity_poly.pdbx_seq_one_letter_code
_entity_poly.pdbx_strand_id
1 'polypeptide(L)'
;DDGALYLSQIPVDDDGQKIHFSLNKPYLAKGEMVTGEQEVAFSEGGILWNGNQYSSLTFHPQSADASFSLSDVTIGVNFHWERKETQTFLGTLHFVVESDKICAINELPVERYLESVISSEMSATSSLELLKAHAVISRSWLLAQMKKRREVAESGNNFFSFVKKDDRLIRWYDREDHTIFDVCADDHCQRYQGITKETSPHVAEAIRQTKGQILMDGDDICDARFSKCCGGVTEEFQYCWEDTPKNYLSSVRDIIQGVKSVGSASPAPLPSLQDEAAADAWIRSNPPAFCNTTDKKILSQVLNDYDQETADFYRWKVTLTQEKLKQLLDEKLKMNFGDILDLQAEERGKSGRI
;
A
#
# COMPACT_ATOMS: atom_id res chain seq x y z
N ASP A 1 -9.00 19.08 7.91
CA ASP A 1 -10.10 19.01 8.90
C ASP A 1 -9.72 18.04 10.00
N ASP A 2 -9.72 18.51 11.26
CA ASP A 2 -9.36 17.68 12.43
C ASP A 2 -10.34 16.53 12.71
N GLY A 3 -11.35 16.34 11.89
CA GLY A 3 -12.39 15.35 12.02
C GLY A 3 -12.52 14.36 10.85
N ALA A 4 -11.60 14.37 9.89
CA ALA A 4 -11.64 13.38 8.83
C ALA A 4 -11.43 11.98 9.42
N LEU A 5 -12.41 11.12 9.24
CA LEU A 5 -12.36 9.72 9.62
C LEU A 5 -11.85 8.92 8.45
N TYR A 6 -11.22 7.82 8.77
CA TYR A 6 -10.62 6.92 7.83
C TYR A 6 -11.00 5.48 8.16
N LEU A 7 -11.42 4.74 7.15
CA LEU A 7 -11.84 3.35 7.28
C LEU A 7 -10.80 2.45 6.61
N SER A 8 -10.17 1.58 7.39
CA SER A 8 -9.20 0.60 6.90
C SER A 8 -9.68 -0.82 7.15
N GLN A 9 -9.76 -1.63 6.10
CA GLN A 9 -9.96 -3.06 6.23
C GLN A 9 -8.68 -3.73 6.73
N ILE A 10 -8.82 -4.62 7.70
CA ILE A 10 -7.74 -5.44 8.25
C ILE A 10 -7.98 -6.89 7.78
N PRO A 11 -7.01 -7.54 7.12
CA PRO A 11 -7.15 -8.91 6.64
C PRO A 11 -6.99 -9.90 7.82
N VAL A 12 -8.08 -10.20 8.50
CA VAL A 12 -8.13 -11.16 9.61
C VAL A 12 -8.77 -12.44 9.10
N ASP A 13 -8.06 -13.56 9.32
CA ASP A 13 -8.48 -14.90 8.96
C ASP A 13 -8.77 -15.12 7.44
N ASP A 14 -8.23 -16.18 6.88
CA ASP A 14 -8.31 -16.47 5.45
C ASP A 14 -9.72 -16.83 4.98
N ASP A 15 -10.54 -17.42 5.86
CA ASP A 15 -11.92 -17.80 5.55
C ASP A 15 -12.98 -16.80 6.03
N GLY A 16 -12.60 -15.85 6.90
CA GLY A 16 -13.48 -14.81 7.42
C GLY A 16 -14.68 -15.36 8.22
N GLN A 17 -14.56 -16.57 8.78
CA GLN A 17 -15.66 -17.23 9.48
C GLN A 17 -15.66 -16.92 10.98
N LYS A 18 -14.49 -16.66 11.56
CA LYS A 18 -14.34 -16.45 13.00
C LYS A 18 -13.19 -15.51 13.30
N ILE A 19 -13.42 -14.47 14.11
CA ILE A 19 -12.40 -13.50 14.46
C ILE A 19 -12.29 -13.41 15.98
N HIS A 20 -11.07 -13.63 16.49
CA HIS A 20 -10.71 -13.44 17.89
C HIS A 20 -10.03 -12.09 18.06
N PHE A 21 -10.47 -11.35 19.09
CA PHE A 21 -9.89 -10.05 19.41
C PHE A 21 -9.94 -9.77 20.90
N SER A 22 -9.13 -8.84 21.38
CA SER A 22 -9.13 -8.41 22.77
C SER A 22 -9.21 -6.89 22.88
N LEU A 23 -9.87 -6.42 23.91
CA LEU A 23 -10.08 -5.00 24.22
C LEU A 23 -9.33 -4.66 25.51
N ASN A 24 -8.31 -3.79 25.44
CA ASN A 24 -7.49 -3.46 26.61
C ASN A 24 -8.20 -2.56 27.64
N LYS A 25 -9.21 -1.80 27.19
CA LYS A 25 -10.04 -0.88 27.97
C LYS A 25 -11.49 -1.00 27.52
N PRO A 26 -12.45 -0.39 28.26
CA PRO A 26 -13.85 -0.47 27.89
C PRO A 26 -14.18 0.10 26.49
N TYR A 27 -14.93 -0.69 25.74
CA TYR A 27 -15.60 -0.32 24.49
C TYR A 27 -17.10 -0.43 24.66
N LEU A 28 -17.86 0.42 23.99
CA LEU A 28 -19.32 0.33 23.95
C LEU A 28 -19.75 -0.39 22.66
N ALA A 29 -20.50 -1.50 22.81
CA ALA A 29 -21.07 -2.24 21.69
C ALA A 29 -22.52 -2.60 22.01
N LYS A 30 -23.48 -2.26 21.12
CA LYS A 30 -24.91 -2.55 21.28
C LYS A 30 -25.50 -2.15 22.66
N GLY A 31 -24.99 -1.06 23.25
CA GLY A 31 -25.43 -0.55 24.56
C GLY A 31 -24.75 -1.22 25.76
N GLU A 32 -23.83 -2.15 25.56
CA GLU A 32 -23.09 -2.86 26.60
C GLU A 32 -21.63 -2.38 26.62
N MET A 33 -21.11 -2.27 27.87
CA MET A 33 -19.68 -2.00 28.08
C MET A 33 -18.93 -3.32 28.11
N VAL A 34 -17.96 -3.48 27.19
CA VAL A 34 -17.19 -4.71 27.02
C VAL A 34 -15.69 -4.47 27.10
N THR A 35 -14.96 -5.46 27.56
CA THR A 35 -13.49 -5.45 27.70
C THR A 35 -12.97 -6.88 27.66
N GLY A 36 -11.66 -7.06 27.48
CA GLY A 36 -11.00 -8.38 27.46
C GLY A 36 -11.25 -9.15 26.17
N GLU A 37 -11.10 -10.46 26.25
CA GLU A 37 -11.20 -11.37 25.10
C GLU A 37 -12.62 -11.43 24.55
N GLN A 38 -12.73 -11.35 23.24
CA GLN A 38 -13.98 -11.39 22.49
C GLN A 38 -13.83 -12.28 21.26
N GLU A 39 -14.96 -12.76 20.76
CA GLU A 39 -15.04 -13.53 19.52
C GLU A 39 -16.29 -13.13 18.74
N VAL A 40 -16.16 -12.98 17.43
CA VAL A 40 -17.29 -12.91 16.50
C VAL A 40 -17.19 -14.05 15.51
N ALA A 41 -18.34 -14.59 15.09
CA ALA A 41 -18.41 -15.67 14.10
C ALA A 41 -19.41 -15.33 13.01
N PHE A 42 -19.10 -15.75 11.76
CA PHE A 42 -20.07 -15.67 10.67
C PHE A 42 -21.24 -16.64 10.93
N SER A 43 -22.43 -16.18 10.68
CA SER A 43 -23.65 -16.98 10.75
C SER A 43 -24.51 -16.61 9.55
N GLU A 44 -25.31 -17.54 9.04
CA GLU A 44 -26.25 -17.26 7.95
C GLU A 44 -27.03 -15.98 8.22
N GLY A 45 -26.82 -14.97 7.37
CA GLY A 45 -27.45 -13.66 7.48
C GLY A 45 -26.79 -12.66 8.42
N GLY A 46 -25.59 -12.94 9.03
CA GLY A 46 -24.94 -11.93 9.84
C GLY A 46 -23.77 -12.40 10.71
N ILE A 47 -23.55 -11.66 11.79
CA ILE A 47 -22.45 -11.80 12.73
C ILE A 47 -23.02 -12.28 14.05
N LEU A 48 -22.57 -13.42 14.53
CA LEU A 48 -22.89 -13.95 15.85
C LEU A 48 -21.92 -13.38 16.89
N TRP A 49 -22.45 -12.75 17.94
CA TRP A 49 -21.70 -12.27 19.08
C TRP A 49 -22.54 -12.40 20.35
N ASN A 50 -21.96 -12.94 21.43
CA ASN A 50 -22.64 -13.17 22.71
C ASN A 50 -24.02 -13.87 22.60
N GLY A 51 -24.11 -14.84 21.66
CA GLY A 51 -25.36 -15.59 21.44
C GLY A 51 -26.43 -14.85 20.62
N ASN A 52 -26.18 -13.62 20.19
CA ASN A 52 -27.09 -12.81 19.37
C ASN A 52 -26.51 -12.61 17.96
N GLN A 53 -27.42 -12.47 16.99
CA GLN A 53 -27.07 -12.25 15.58
C GLN A 53 -27.30 -10.79 15.20
N TYR A 54 -26.32 -10.20 14.48
CA TYR A 54 -26.33 -8.81 14.06
C TYR A 54 -25.99 -8.71 12.56
N SER A 55 -26.55 -7.73 11.85
CA SER A 55 -26.16 -7.41 10.48
C SER A 55 -24.81 -6.70 10.40
N SER A 56 -24.47 -5.94 11.45
CA SER A 56 -23.18 -5.30 11.65
C SER A 56 -22.94 -5.10 13.14
N LEU A 57 -21.67 -5.03 13.53
CA LEU A 57 -21.30 -4.86 14.92
C LEU A 57 -20.19 -3.82 15.04
N THR A 58 -20.34 -2.88 15.96
CA THR A 58 -19.39 -1.79 16.17
C THR A 58 -18.99 -1.70 17.62
N PHE A 59 -17.69 -1.57 17.86
CA PHE A 59 -17.07 -1.38 19.17
C PHE A 59 -16.47 0.01 19.24
N HIS A 60 -17.07 0.91 20.01
CA HIS A 60 -16.63 2.29 20.17
C HIS A 60 -15.73 2.45 21.39
N PRO A 61 -14.50 2.95 21.27
CA PRO A 61 -13.61 3.16 22.41
C PRO A 61 -14.19 4.19 23.36
N GLN A 62 -14.05 3.97 24.68
CA GLN A 62 -14.52 4.93 25.69
C GLN A 62 -13.41 5.83 26.24
N SER A 63 -12.19 5.68 25.75
CA SER A 63 -11.06 6.58 26.02
C SER A 63 -10.14 6.66 24.79
N ALA A 64 -9.42 7.77 24.64
CA ALA A 64 -8.55 8.00 23.48
C ALA A 64 -7.36 7.01 23.39
N ASP A 65 -7.00 6.40 24.48
CA ASP A 65 -5.94 5.39 24.61
C ASP A 65 -6.47 3.94 24.68
N ALA A 66 -7.77 3.74 24.46
CA ALA A 66 -8.34 2.42 24.28
C ALA A 66 -7.83 1.82 22.96
N SER A 67 -7.41 0.56 23.03
CA SER A 67 -6.95 -0.20 21.90
C SER A 67 -7.60 -1.58 21.85
N PHE A 68 -7.64 -2.15 20.66
CA PHE A 68 -8.02 -3.54 20.45
C PHE A 68 -6.91 -4.28 19.71
N SER A 69 -6.77 -5.57 20.00
CA SER A 69 -5.84 -6.45 19.30
C SER A 69 -6.61 -7.49 18.52
N LEU A 70 -6.28 -7.67 17.26
CA LEU A 70 -6.80 -8.74 16.41
C LEU A 70 -5.76 -9.85 16.31
N SER A 71 -6.19 -11.09 16.52
CA SER A 71 -5.36 -12.27 16.31
C SER A 71 -5.34 -12.67 14.84
N ASP A 72 -4.27 -13.35 14.43
CA ASP A 72 -4.15 -13.95 13.10
C ASP A 72 -4.34 -12.97 11.92
N VAL A 73 -3.87 -11.72 12.09
CA VAL A 73 -3.84 -10.76 10.98
C VAL A 73 -2.81 -11.21 9.96
N THR A 74 -3.25 -11.45 8.74
CA THR A 74 -2.36 -11.83 7.63
C THR A 74 -1.63 -10.61 7.11
N ILE A 75 -0.31 -10.67 7.08
CA ILE A 75 0.56 -9.63 6.50
C ILE A 75 1.35 -10.20 5.34
N GLY A 76 1.62 -9.36 4.32
CA GLY A 76 2.32 -9.79 3.10
C GLY A 76 1.53 -10.79 2.28
N VAL A 77 0.24 -10.53 2.09
CA VAL A 77 -0.68 -11.40 1.35
C VAL A 77 -0.12 -11.73 -0.03
N ASN A 78 0.02 -13.02 -0.35
CA ASN A 78 0.61 -13.55 -1.58
C ASN A 78 2.12 -13.28 -1.77
N PHE A 79 2.83 -12.76 -0.78
CA PHE A 79 4.30 -12.66 -0.80
C PHE A 79 4.94 -13.88 -0.16
N HIS A 80 6.22 -14.13 -0.48
CA HIS A 80 6.99 -15.25 0.07
C HIS A 80 7.21 -15.17 1.60
N TRP A 81 7.00 -14.01 2.19
CA TRP A 81 7.10 -13.74 3.63
C TRP A 81 5.72 -13.60 4.31
N GLU A 82 4.63 -14.01 3.63
CA GLU A 82 3.29 -14.03 4.21
C GLU A 82 3.29 -14.77 5.56
N ARG A 83 2.71 -14.14 6.56
CA ARG A 83 2.55 -14.71 7.90
C ARG A 83 1.39 -14.11 8.64
N LYS A 84 1.02 -14.73 9.76
CA LYS A 84 0.00 -14.23 10.67
C LYS A 84 0.64 -13.62 11.91
N GLU A 85 0.17 -12.46 12.31
CA GLU A 85 0.60 -11.75 13.51
C GLU A 85 -0.60 -11.24 14.30
N THR A 86 -0.46 -11.14 15.63
CA THR A 86 -1.39 -10.36 16.43
C THR A 86 -1.02 -8.89 16.31
N GLN A 87 -1.99 -8.07 15.90
CA GLN A 87 -1.79 -6.63 15.72
C GLN A 87 -2.73 -5.82 16.59
N THR A 88 -2.26 -4.68 17.08
CA THR A 88 -2.98 -3.79 18.00
C THR A 88 -3.30 -2.46 17.32
N PHE A 89 -4.54 -2.01 17.50
CA PHE A 89 -5.11 -0.85 16.83
C PHE A 89 -5.77 0.11 17.81
N LEU A 90 -5.78 1.40 17.48
CA LEU A 90 -6.59 2.40 18.16
C LEU A 90 -7.89 2.65 17.37
N GLY A 91 -8.84 3.36 17.99
CA GLY A 91 -10.07 3.79 17.31
C GLY A 91 -11.21 2.80 17.39
N THR A 92 -12.15 2.94 16.49
CA THR A 92 -13.38 2.12 16.46
C THR A 92 -13.15 0.87 15.62
N LEU A 93 -13.68 -0.27 16.09
CA LEU A 93 -13.66 -1.52 15.36
C LEU A 93 -15.07 -1.84 14.85
N HIS A 94 -15.18 -2.04 13.53
CA HIS A 94 -16.42 -2.48 12.88
C HIS A 94 -16.26 -3.89 12.34
N PHE A 95 -17.31 -4.68 12.47
CA PHE A 95 -17.49 -5.93 11.75
C PHE A 95 -18.70 -5.82 10.83
N VAL A 96 -18.51 -6.15 9.56
CA VAL A 96 -19.56 -6.22 8.55
C VAL A 96 -19.44 -7.55 7.80
N VAL A 97 -20.50 -7.96 7.12
CA VAL A 97 -20.47 -9.13 6.23
C VAL A 97 -20.33 -8.67 4.80
N GLU A 98 -19.36 -9.23 4.10
CA GLU A 98 -19.14 -9.06 2.67
C GLU A 98 -18.80 -10.41 2.05
N SER A 99 -19.53 -10.81 1.00
CA SER A 99 -19.30 -12.07 0.27
C SER A 99 -19.22 -13.30 1.20
N ASP A 100 -20.15 -13.41 2.14
CA ASP A 100 -20.26 -14.49 3.13
C ASP A 100 -19.04 -14.62 4.08
N LYS A 101 -18.34 -13.51 4.30
CA LYS A 101 -17.21 -13.40 5.24
C LYS A 101 -17.37 -12.20 6.15
N ILE A 102 -16.80 -12.29 7.35
CA ILE A 102 -16.69 -11.13 8.25
C ILE A 102 -15.51 -10.28 7.78
N CYS A 103 -15.79 -9.00 7.53
CA CYS A 103 -14.78 -8.00 7.26
C CYS A 103 -14.56 -7.15 8.52
N ALA A 104 -13.32 -7.09 9.01
CA ALA A 104 -12.93 -6.22 10.12
C ALA A 104 -12.45 -4.87 9.57
N ILE A 105 -13.05 -3.78 10.04
CA ILE A 105 -12.72 -2.42 9.60
C ILE A 105 -12.36 -1.57 10.81
N ASN A 106 -11.23 -0.90 10.73
CA ASN A 106 -10.80 0.06 11.73
C ASN A 106 -11.12 1.49 11.29
N GLU A 107 -11.83 2.23 12.11
CA GLU A 107 -12.16 3.65 11.90
C GLU A 107 -11.37 4.53 12.86
N LEU A 108 -10.63 5.50 12.30
CA LEU A 108 -9.79 6.41 13.07
C LEU A 108 -9.48 7.71 12.28
N PRO A 109 -9.00 8.77 12.97
CA PRO A 109 -8.57 10.00 12.28
C PRO A 109 -7.37 9.77 11.36
N VAL A 110 -7.31 10.52 10.25
CA VAL A 110 -6.24 10.42 9.23
C VAL A 110 -4.84 10.50 9.84
N GLU A 111 -4.59 11.43 10.74
CA GLU A 111 -3.26 11.60 11.34
C GLU A 111 -2.83 10.37 12.17
N ARG A 112 -3.75 9.70 12.83
CA ARG A 112 -3.49 8.44 13.55
C ARG A 112 -3.24 7.27 12.61
N TYR A 113 -3.96 7.21 11.51
CA TYR A 113 -3.67 6.24 10.45
C TYR A 113 -2.25 6.41 9.90
N LEU A 114 -1.82 7.65 9.66
CA LEU A 114 -0.50 7.95 9.12
C LEU A 114 0.65 7.59 10.08
N GLU A 115 0.48 7.67 11.40
CA GLU A 115 1.46 7.17 12.36
C GLU A 115 1.79 5.69 12.10
N SER A 116 0.75 4.88 11.87
CA SER A 116 0.91 3.48 11.48
C SER A 116 1.56 3.30 10.11
N VAL A 117 1.09 4.01 9.10
CA VAL A 117 1.61 3.86 7.73
C VAL A 117 3.11 4.14 7.66
N ILE A 118 3.57 5.29 8.18
CA ILE A 118 4.99 5.66 8.10
C ILE A 118 5.91 4.77 8.95
N SER A 119 5.36 4.00 9.88
CA SER A 119 6.08 3.02 10.69
C SER A 119 5.94 1.58 10.18
N SER A 120 5.02 1.33 9.24
CA SER A 120 4.76 0.02 8.64
C SER A 120 5.36 -0.12 7.24
N GLU A 121 5.28 0.94 6.43
CA GLU A 121 5.90 1.00 5.11
C GLU A 121 7.42 1.12 5.19
N MET A 122 7.91 1.90 6.15
CA MET A 122 9.32 2.08 6.45
C MET A 122 9.56 1.75 7.92
N SER A 123 10.82 1.61 8.32
CA SER A 123 11.15 1.44 9.74
C SER A 123 10.82 2.71 10.53
N ALA A 124 10.18 2.56 11.69
CA ALA A 124 9.96 3.62 12.65
C ALA A 124 11.27 4.28 13.17
N THR A 125 12.42 3.61 12.97
CA THR A 125 13.76 4.09 13.31
C THR A 125 14.39 4.95 12.23
N SER A 126 13.71 5.18 11.13
CA SER A 126 14.13 6.10 10.07
C SER A 126 14.37 7.52 10.60
N SER A 127 15.17 8.29 9.88
CA SER A 127 15.40 9.69 10.27
C SER A 127 14.09 10.49 10.32
N LEU A 128 14.00 11.47 11.21
CA LEU A 128 12.82 12.33 11.34
C LEU A 128 12.45 12.97 10.01
N GLU A 129 13.43 13.42 9.22
CA GLU A 129 13.17 14.07 7.93
C GLU A 129 12.60 13.11 6.88
N LEU A 130 13.05 11.84 6.85
CA LEU A 130 12.46 10.82 5.99
C LEU A 130 11.02 10.52 6.40
N LEU A 131 10.75 10.34 7.69
CA LEU A 131 9.40 10.10 8.20
C LEU A 131 8.46 11.29 7.91
N LYS A 132 8.94 12.54 8.01
CA LYS A 132 8.18 13.75 7.64
C LYS A 132 7.83 13.77 6.15
N ALA A 133 8.80 13.51 5.28
CA ALA A 133 8.57 13.43 3.84
C ALA A 133 7.55 12.33 3.51
N HIS A 134 7.69 11.16 4.12
CA HIS A 134 6.78 10.05 3.93
C HIS A 134 5.36 10.36 4.45
N ALA A 135 5.23 11.04 5.58
CA ALA A 135 3.93 11.47 6.10
C ALA A 135 3.18 12.38 5.13
N VAL A 136 3.88 13.35 4.51
CA VAL A 136 3.29 14.26 3.52
C VAL A 136 2.86 13.50 2.25
N ILE A 137 3.70 12.61 1.75
CA ILE A 137 3.41 11.78 0.57
C ILE A 137 2.22 10.86 0.84
N SER A 138 2.24 10.11 1.95
CA SER A 138 1.18 9.16 2.31
C SER A 138 -0.17 9.84 2.55
N ARG A 139 -0.17 11.02 3.20
CA ARG A 139 -1.37 11.84 3.39
C ARG A 139 -1.95 12.31 2.07
N SER A 140 -1.10 12.79 1.17
CA SER A 140 -1.52 13.26 -0.16
C SER A 140 -2.13 12.13 -0.97
N TRP A 141 -1.49 10.98 -1.01
CA TRP A 141 -2.01 9.79 -1.69
C TRP A 141 -3.38 9.38 -1.14
N LEU A 142 -3.50 9.23 0.18
CA LEU A 142 -4.76 8.85 0.83
C LEU A 142 -5.90 9.78 0.45
N LEU A 143 -5.69 11.09 0.60
CA LEU A 143 -6.73 12.08 0.32
C LEU A 143 -7.09 12.15 -1.17
N ALA A 144 -6.11 11.95 -2.06
CA ALA A 144 -6.36 11.84 -3.50
C ALA A 144 -7.22 10.61 -3.83
N GLN A 145 -6.95 9.44 -3.21
CA GLN A 145 -7.78 8.24 -3.41
C GLN A 145 -9.20 8.46 -2.87
N MET A 146 -9.35 9.03 -1.68
CA MET A 146 -10.67 9.33 -1.10
C MET A 146 -11.48 10.31 -1.98
N LYS A 147 -10.83 11.38 -2.50
CA LYS A 147 -11.45 12.30 -3.45
C LYS A 147 -11.93 11.59 -4.71
N LYS A 148 -11.06 10.80 -5.33
CA LYS A 148 -11.36 10.04 -6.56
C LYS A 148 -12.53 9.08 -6.38
N ARG A 149 -12.60 8.37 -5.25
CA ARG A 149 -13.74 7.49 -4.96
C ARG A 149 -15.06 8.23 -4.88
N ARG A 150 -15.09 9.38 -4.21
CA ARG A 150 -16.31 10.22 -4.14
C ARG A 150 -16.74 10.66 -5.54
N GLU A 151 -15.82 11.11 -6.36
CA GLU A 151 -16.09 11.54 -7.75
C GLU A 151 -16.62 10.38 -8.62
N VAL A 152 -16.08 9.18 -8.47
CA VAL A 152 -16.56 7.97 -9.17
C VAL A 152 -17.96 7.60 -8.70
N ALA A 153 -18.21 7.61 -7.40
CA ALA A 153 -19.53 7.31 -6.83
C ALA A 153 -20.60 8.32 -7.29
N GLU A 154 -20.25 9.60 -7.39
CA GLU A 154 -21.14 10.66 -7.86
C GLU A 154 -21.40 10.62 -9.37
N SER A 155 -20.38 10.28 -10.18
CA SER A 155 -20.47 10.29 -11.65
C SER A 155 -21.10 9.03 -12.22
N GLY A 156 -21.16 7.93 -11.46
CA GLY A 156 -21.60 6.61 -11.93
C GLY A 156 -20.70 5.98 -13.00
N ASN A 157 -19.55 6.57 -13.27
CA ASN A 157 -18.58 6.06 -14.24
C ASN A 157 -17.70 4.99 -13.59
N ASN A 158 -17.82 3.75 -14.07
CA ASN A 158 -16.90 2.70 -13.72
C ASN A 158 -15.58 2.86 -14.48
N PHE A 159 -14.46 2.75 -13.79
CA PHE A 159 -13.15 2.70 -14.42
C PHE A 159 -12.97 1.36 -15.14
N PHE A 160 -12.76 1.38 -16.45
CA PHE A 160 -12.51 0.16 -17.22
C PHE A 160 -11.04 -0.23 -17.13
N SER A 161 -10.72 -1.23 -16.33
CA SER A 161 -9.37 -1.81 -16.25
C SER A 161 -9.04 -2.76 -17.42
N PHE A 162 -9.95 -2.96 -18.35
CA PHE A 162 -9.85 -3.97 -19.38
C PHE A 162 -10.39 -3.47 -20.72
N VAL A 163 -9.56 -3.53 -21.78
CA VAL A 163 -9.96 -3.26 -23.15
C VAL A 163 -9.57 -4.44 -24.02
N LYS A 164 -10.54 -5.11 -24.65
CA LYS A 164 -10.30 -6.15 -25.63
C LYS A 164 -10.71 -5.65 -27.01
N LYS A 165 -9.76 -5.69 -27.96
CA LYS A 165 -9.98 -5.49 -29.39
C LYS A 165 -9.51 -6.72 -30.14
N ASP A 166 -9.80 -6.81 -31.46
CA ASP A 166 -9.50 -8.01 -32.25
C ASP A 166 -8.01 -8.39 -32.24
N ASP A 167 -7.13 -7.38 -32.18
CA ASP A 167 -5.67 -7.51 -32.27
C ASP A 167 -4.92 -7.28 -30.96
N ARG A 168 -5.63 -6.86 -29.89
CA ARG A 168 -4.98 -6.51 -28.63
C ARG A 168 -5.86 -6.69 -27.42
N LEU A 169 -5.20 -7.05 -26.31
CA LEU A 169 -5.76 -7.09 -24.97
C LEU A 169 -4.97 -6.13 -24.10
N ILE A 170 -5.61 -5.07 -23.61
CA ILE A 170 -5.04 -4.15 -22.63
C ILE A 170 -5.75 -4.42 -21.32
N ARG A 171 -4.99 -4.80 -20.31
CA ARG A 171 -5.46 -4.99 -18.95
C ARG A 171 -4.59 -4.20 -18.02
N TRP A 172 -5.18 -3.20 -17.37
CA TRP A 172 -4.58 -2.60 -16.19
C TRP A 172 -4.81 -3.51 -15.02
N TYR A 173 -3.84 -3.60 -14.12
CA TYR A 173 -3.94 -4.44 -12.93
C TYR A 173 -5.27 -4.22 -12.24
N ASP A 174 -5.84 -5.32 -11.72
CA ASP A 174 -7.11 -5.32 -11.04
C ASP A 174 -7.12 -4.25 -9.96
N ARG A 175 -7.68 -3.13 -10.31
CA ARG A 175 -7.98 -2.08 -9.38
C ARG A 175 -9.30 -2.47 -8.74
N GLU A 176 -9.21 -3.20 -7.66
CA GLU A 176 -10.36 -3.46 -6.82
C GLU A 176 -10.72 -2.16 -6.09
N ASP A 177 -11.77 -1.50 -6.57
CA ASP A 177 -12.32 -0.37 -5.86
C ASP A 177 -13.04 -0.89 -4.62
N HIS A 178 -12.54 -0.49 -3.46
CA HIS A 178 -13.20 -0.79 -2.19
C HIS A 178 -14.53 -0.05 -2.10
N THR A 179 -15.59 -0.74 -1.69
CA THR A 179 -16.94 -0.17 -1.64
C THR A 179 -17.42 0.13 -0.23
N ILE A 180 -16.97 -0.63 0.76
CA ILE A 180 -17.41 -0.53 2.16
C ILE A 180 -16.38 0.08 3.10
N PHE A 181 -15.16 0.34 2.64
CA PHE A 181 -14.09 1.01 3.37
C PHE A 181 -13.24 1.86 2.43
N ASP A 182 -12.42 2.76 2.98
CA ASP A 182 -11.63 3.69 2.15
C ASP A 182 -10.40 3.04 1.55
N VAL A 183 -9.66 2.24 2.32
CA VAL A 183 -8.44 1.54 1.90
C VAL A 183 -8.31 0.22 2.66
N CYS A 184 -7.57 -0.72 2.12
CA CYS A 184 -7.14 -1.92 2.84
C CYS A 184 -5.81 -1.68 3.58
N ALA A 185 -5.47 -2.59 4.47
CA ALA A 185 -4.25 -2.52 5.29
C ALA A 185 -3.02 -3.14 4.60
N ASP A 186 -3.14 -3.57 3.35
CA ASP A 186 -2.12 -4.30 2.60
C ASP A 186 -1.50 -3.45 1.48
N ASP A 187 -0.49 -4.00 0.81
CA ASP A 187 0.32 -3.38 -0.25
C ASP A 187 -0.49 -2.86 -1.45
N HIS A 188 -1.73 -3.32 -1.63
CA HIS A 188 -2.64 -2.75 -2.63
C HIS A 188 -2.92 -1.26 -2.39
N CYS A 189 -3.04 -0.86 -1.12
CA CYS A 189 -3.18 0.54 -0.70
C CYS A 189 -1.91 1.05 -0.03
N GLN A 190 -1.87 1.02 1.29
CA GLN A 190 -0.71 1.35 2.12
C GLN A 190 -0.67 0.40 3.28
N ARG A 191 0.50 -0.09 3.65
CA ARG A 191 0.66 -0.96 4.82
C ARG A 191 0.20 -0.24 6.08
N TYR A 192 -0.76 -0.85 6.73
CA TYR A 192 -1.34 -0.37 7.97
C TYR A 192 -1.35 -1.50 9.00
N GLN A 193 -0.57 -1.36 10.07
CA GLN A 193 -0.40 -2.39 11.11
C GLN A 193 -0.75 -1.86 12.51
N GLY A 194 -1.60 -0.85 12.58
CA GLY A 194 -2.00 -0.22 13.82
C GLY A 194 -0.81 0.38 14.56
N ILE A 195 -0.84 0.33 15.88
CA ILE A 195 0.25 0.83 16.73
C ILE A 195 1.37 -0.21 16.97
N THR A 196 1.27 -1.38 16.36
CA THR A 196 2.19 -2.50 16.58
C THR A 196 3.64 -2.16 16.22
N LYS A 197 3.84 -1.34 15.20
CA LYS A 197 5.17 -0.93 14.69
C LYS A 197 5.59 0.48 15.13
N GLU A 198 4.81 1.18 15.93
CA GLU A 198 5.13 2.51 16.46
C GLU A 198 6.18 2.44 17.57
N THR A 199 7.42 2.11 17.21
CA THR A 199 8.50 1.85 18.17
C THR A 199 9.39 3.06 18.44
N SER A 200 9.17 4.20 17.78
CA SER A 200 10.01 5.40 17.86
C SER A 200 9.20 6.67 18.08
N PRO A 201 9.62 7.58 18.97
CA PRO A 201 8.97 8.88 19.15
C PRO A 201 9.05 9.78 17.92
N HIS A 202 9.96 9.50 16.97
CA HIS A 202 10.05 10.22 15.70
C HIS A 202 8.79 10.10 14.84
N VAL A 203 8.05 9.01 14.97
CA VAL A 203 6.79 8.78 14.21
C VAL A 203 5.76 9.85 14.57
N ALA A 204 5.39 9.95 15.85
CA ALA A 204 4.43 10.95 16.31
C ALA A 204 4.93 12.38 16.06
N GLU A 205 6.24 12.63 16.23
CA GLU A 205 6.83 13.94 15.95
C GLU A 205 6.78 14.30 14.47
N ALA A 206 7.03 13.35 13.56
CA ALA A 206 6.92 13.58 12.11
C ALA A 206 5.49 13.97 11.72
N ILE A 207 4.49 13.24 12.22
CA ILE A 207 3.07 13.56 11.99
C ILE A 207 2.71 14.94 12.55
N ARG A 208 3.10 15.23 13.78
CA ARG A 208 2.83 16.52 14.43
C ARG A 208 3.42 17.70 13.64
N GLN A 209 4.68 17.59 13.16
CA GLN A 209 5.35 18.66 12.41
C GLN A 209 4.81 18.84 10.99
N THR A 210 4.20 17.82 10.42
CA THR A 210 3.65 17.86 9.06
C THR A 210 2.13 17.83 9.00
N LYS A 211 1.47 18.02 10.14
CA LYS A 211 0.00 17.97 10.23
C LYS A 211 -0.66 18.83 9.17
N GLY A 212 -1.57 18.26 8.38
CA GLY A 212 -2.32 18.95 7.34
C GLY A 212 -1.51 19.33 6.09
N GLN A 213 -0.21 19.04 6.02
CA GLN A 213 0.58 19.32 4.83
C GLN A 213 0.33 18.26 3.76
N ILE A 214 0.03 18.70 2.54
CA ILE A 214 -0.23 17.86 1.36
C ILE A 214 0.50 18.42 0.14
N LEU A 215 0.71 17.55 -0.85
CA LEU A 215 1.24 17.93 -2.16
C LEU A 215 0.08 18.31 -3.09
N MET A 216 0.22 19.43 -3.79
CA MET A 216 -0.77 19.92 -4.74
C MET A 216 -0.15 20.10 -6.12
N ASP A 217 -0.94 19.84 -7.16
CA ASP A 217 -0.67 20.21 -8.56
C ASP A 217 -1.84 21.11 -9.04
N GLY A 218 -1.61 22.41 -9.03
CA GLY A 218 -2.70 23.38 -9.16
C GLY A 218 -3.70 23.25 -8.01
N ASP A 219 -4.96 22.99 -8.35
CA ASP A 219 -6.05 22.81 -7.39
C ASP A 219 -6.30 21.36 -6.99
N ASP A 220 -5.54 20.43 -7.55
CA ASP A 220 -5.69 19.00 -7.29
C ASP A 220 -4.67 18.47 -6.29
N ILE A 221 -5.13 17.58 -5.41
CA ILE A 221 -4.24 16.84 -4.51
C ILE A 221 -3.48 15.81 -5.33
N CYS A 222 -2.15 15.79 -5.18
CA CYS A 222 -1.30 14.84 -5.88
C CYS A 222 -1.59 13.39 -5.47
N ASP A 223 -1.80 12.51 -6.44
CA ASP A 223 -1.72 11.06 -6.27
C ASP A 223 -0.24 10.67 -6.08
N ALA A 224 0.26 10.90 -4.86
CA ALA A 224 1.68 10.85 -4.54
C ALA A 224 2.15 9.41 -4.32
N ARG A 225 2.56 8.74 -5.39
CA ARG A 225 3.06 7.35 -5.37
C ARG A 225 4.50 7.28 -4.92
N PHE A 226 4.85 6.19 -4.26
CA PHE A 226 6.21 5.90 -3.82
C PHE A 226 6.55 4.42 -4.07
N SER A 227 7.82 4.09 -4.00
CA SER A 227 8.32 2.72 -4.14
C SER A 227 9.53 2.50 -3.25
N LYS A 228 9.75 1.28 -2.84
CA LYS A 228 10.90 0.87 -2.03
C LYS A 228 12.23 1.08 -2.78
N CYS A 229 12.25 0.76 -4.06
CA CYS A 229 13.44 0.84 -4.91
C CYS A 229 13.04 1.09 -6.36
N CYS A 230 13.52 2.19 -6.93
CA CYS A 230 13.21 2.56 -8.31
C CYS A 230 14.17 1.97 -9.36
N GLY A 231 15.22 1.25 -8.94
CA GLY A 231 16.24 0.71 -9.86
C GLY A 231 17.16 1.77 -10.48
N GLY A 232 17.17 3.00 -9.94
CA GLY A 232 18.04 4.11 -10.32
C GLY A 232 17.40 5.20 -11.17
N VAL A 233 16.15 4.99 -11.62
CA VAL A 233 15.30 5.99 -12.31
C VAL A 233 13.86 5.78 -11.86
N THR A 234 13.18 6.83 -11.45
CA THR A 234 11.76 6.73 -11.04
C THR A 234 10.86 6.47 -12.25
N GLU A 235 9.71 5.83 -11.98
CA GLU A 235 8.73 5.47 -13.00
C GLU A 235 7.85 6.66 -13.41
N GLU A 236 7.34 6.61 -14.63
CA GLU A 236 6.28 7.49 -15.10
C GLU A 236 4.92 6.89 -14.76
N PHE A 237 4.01 7.72 -14.23
CA PHE A 237 2.71 7.29 -13.73
C PHE A 237 1.89 6.49 -14.74
N GLN A 238 1.86 6.94 -16.01
CA GLN A 238 1.05 6.33 -17.08
C GLN A 238 1.50 4.91 -17.47
N TYR A 239 2.70 4.49 -17.09
CA TYR A 239 3.17 3.13 -17.34
C TYR A 239 2.97 2.19 -16.15
N CYS A 240 2.48 2.71 -15.01
CA CYS A 240 2.34 1.95 -13.76
C CYS A 240 0.90 1.83 -13.28
N TRP A 241 0.08 2.88 -13.43
CA TRP A 241 -1.17 3.02 -12.72
C TRP A 241 -2.40 3.25 -13.59
N GLU A 242 -2.37 4.28 -14.46
CA GLU A 242 -3.46 4.67 -15.35
C GLU A 242 -2.88 5.26 -16.63
N ASP A 243 -3.56 5.13 -17.76
CA ASP A 243 -3.12 5.70 -19.05
C ASP A 243 -3.33 7.23 -19.10
N THR A 244 -2.86 7.91 -18.06
CA THR A 244 -2.95 9.38 -17.92
C THR A 244 -1.66 9.90 -17.31
N PRO A 245 -0.84 10.67 -18.06
CA PRO A 245 0.40 11.23 -17.52
C PRO A 245 0.16 12.18 -16.34
N LYS A 246 1.03 12.09 -15.34
CA LYS A 246 1.10 13.04 -14.22
C LYS A 246 2.47 13.70 -14.21
N ASN A 247 2.53 15.02 -14.42
CA ASN A 247 3.79 15.75 -14.53
C ASN A 247 4.68 15.64 -13.29
N TYR A 248 4.08 15.54 -12.13
CA TYR A 248 4.77 15.39 -10.85
C TYR A 248 5.23 13.94 -10.56
N LEU A 249 4.78 12.95 -11.34
CA LEU A 249 5.23 11.55 -11.29
C LEU A 249 5.94 11.19 -12.61
N SER A 250 7.07 11.82 -12.83
CA SER A 250 7.91 11.66 -14.01
C SER A 250 9.19 10.90 -13.70
N SER A 251 9.90 10.48 -14.75
CA SER A 251 11.19 9.84 -14.59
C SER A 251 12.26 10.83 -14.16
N VAL A 252 12.93 10.51 -13.05
CA VAL A 252 14.05 11.28 -12.49
C VAL A 252 15.16 10.30 -12.10
N ARG A 253 16.42 10.68 -12.32
CA ARG A 253 17.58 9.90 -11.84
C ARG A 253 17.62 9.92 -10.30
N ASP A 254 17.76 8.74 -9.71
CA ASP A 254 17.91 8.56 -8.25
C ASP A 254 19.36 8.78 -7.80
N ILE A 255 19.93 9.91 -8.20
CA ILE A 255 21.27 10.37 -7.80
C ILE A 255 21.39 11.89 -7.97
N ILE A 256 22.17 12.53 -7.13
CA ILE A 256 22.43 13.96 -7.19
C ILE A 256 23.83 14.21 -7.75
N GLN A 257 23.94 15.15 -8.70
CA GLN A 257 25.21 15.64 -9.18
C GLN A 257 25.64 16.90 -8.43
N GLY A 258 26.90 16.92 -7.96
CA GLY A 258 27.61 18.13 -7.57
C GLY A 258 26.98 18.94 -6.44
N VAL A 259 26.70 18.32 -5.30
CA VAL A 259 26.25 19.05 -4.10
C VAL A 259 27.32 20.04 -3.66
N LYS A 260 27.14 21.33 -4.01
CA LYS A 260 27.98 22.42 -3.52
C LYS A 260 27.42 23.10 -2.26
N SER A 261 26.10 22.98 -2.05
CA SER A 261 25.39 23.49 -0.84
C SER A 261 23.99 22.89 -0.76
N VAL A 262 23.35 22.94 0.40
CA VAL A 262 21.96 22.56 0.58
C VAL A 262 21.08 23.41 -0.35
N GLY A 263 20.27 22.78 -1.18
CA GLY A 263 19.39 23.46 -2.15
C GLY A 263 20.00 23.69 -3.56
N SER A 264 21.27 23.34 -3.80
CA SER A 264 21.91 23.46 -5.15
C SER A 264 22.03 22.13 -5.88
N ALA A 265 21.46 21.08 -5.36
CA ALA A 265 21.54 19.74 -5.94
C ALA A 265 20.53 19.58 -7.09
N SER A 266 20.99 19.12 -8.24
CA SER A 266 20.14 18.75 -9.38
C SER A 266 20.24 17.26 -9.66
N PRO A 267 19.14 16.60 -10.06
CA PRO A 267 19.21 15.23 -10.54
C PRO A 267 20.21 15.08 -11.69
N ALA A 268 20.87 13.94 -11.77
CA ALA A 268 21.71 13.62 -12.92
C ALA A 268 20.82 13.49 -14.19
N PRO A 269 21.38 13.72 -15.39
CA PRO A 269 20.64 13.56 -16.64
C PRO A 269 20.12 12.12 -16.76
N LEU A 270 18.92 11.99 -17.36
CA LEU A 270 18.33 10.68 -17.65
C LEU A 270 19.15 9.93 -18.70
N PRO A 271 19.40 8.64 -18.54
CA PRO A 271 19.88 7.79 -19.61
C PRO A 271 18.79 7.59 -20.67
N SER A 272 19.18 7.30 -21.92
CA SER A 272 18.23 7.03 -23.02
C SER A 272 17.68 5.61 -22.95
N LEU A 273 16.78 5.34 -22.00
CA LEU A 273 16.25 3.99 -21.72
C LEU A 273 15.03 3.61 -22.57
N GLN A 274 14.60 4.47 -23.47
CA GLN A 274 13.56 4.14 -24.44
C GLN A 274 14.10 3.28 -25.60
N ASP A 275 15.42 3.30 -25.82
CA ASP A 275 16.11 2.40 -26.72
C ASP A 275 16.33 1.03 -26.09
N GLU A 276 16.00 -0.05 -26.81
CA GLU A 276 16.04 -1.43 -26.27
C GLU A 276 17.46 -1.86 -25.86
N ALA A 277 18.48 -1.53 -26.66
CA ALA A 277 19.85 -1.90 -26.34
C ALA A 277 20.39 -1.12 -25.14
N ALA A 278 20.04 0.16 -25.04
CA ALA A 278 20.39 0.99 -23.88
C ALA A 278 19.66 0.52 -22.61
N ALA A 279 18.39 0.14 -22.71
CA ALA A 279 17.62 -0.41 -21.60
C ALA A 279 18.21 -1.76 -21.13
N ASP A 280 18.54 -2.68 -22.03
CA ASP A 280 19.18 -3.95 -21.69
C ASP A 280 20.54 -3.73 -21.00
N ALA A 281 21.37 -2.86 -21.56
CA ALA A 281 22.66 -2.51 -20.95
C ALA A 281 22.50 -1.91 -19.54
N TRP A 282 21.49 -1.06 -19.34
CA TRP A 282 21.17 -0.47 -18.03
C TRP A 282 20.74 -1.52 -17.03
N ILE A 283 19.79 -2.39 -17.40
CA ILE A 283 19.26 -3.46 -16.55
C ILE A 283 20.37 -4.42 -16.12
N ARG A 284 21.33 -4.72 -17.00
CA ARG A 284 22.49 -5.59 -16.70
C ARG A 284 23.61 -4.88 -15.96
N SER A 285 23.59 -3.57 -15.88
CA SER A 285 24.57 -2.78 -15.14
C SER A 285 24.15 -2.53 -13.71
N ASN A 286 25.08 -2.01 -12.90
CA ASN A 286 24.83 -1.63 -11.52
C ASN A 286 25.20 -0.14 -11.26
N PRO A 287 24.53 0.81 -11.95
CA PRO A 287 24.87 2.21 -11.83
C PRO A 287 24.57 2.76 -10.42
N PRO A 288 25.32 3.77 -9.96
CA PRO A 288 25.10 4.38 -8.67
C PRO A 288 23.74 5.05 -8.58
N ALA A 289 23.06 4.83 -7.45
CA ALA A 289 21.78 5.44 -7.10
C ALA A 289 21.64 5.44 -5.57
N PHE A 290 20.77 6.29 -4.99
CA PHE A 290 20.49 6.24 -3.56
C PHE A 290 19.89 4.89 -3.14
N CYS A 291 18.97 4.34 -3.96
CA CYS A 291 18.38 3.03 -3.70
C CYS A 291 19.33 1.85 -3.96
N ASN A 292 20.53 2.08 -4.51
CA ASN A 292 21.56 1.06 -4.72
C ASN A 292 22.60 1.06 -3.58
N THR A 293 22.12 1.02 -2.36
CA THR A 293 23.02 0.92 -1.20
C THR A 293 23.06 -0.51 -0.64
N THR A 294 24.26 -0.96 -0.27
CA THR A 294 24.49 -2.21 0.46
C THR A 294 24.94 -1.94 1.89
N ASP A 295 24.95 -0.69 2.33
CA ASP A 295 25.31 -0.30 3.68
C ASP A 295 24.23 -0.78 4.67
N LYS A 296 24.58 -1.82 5.43
CA LYS A 296 23.66 -2.43 6.42
C LYS A 296 23.19 -1.43 7.47
N LYS A 297 23.99 -0.41 7.79
CA LYS A 297 23.61 0.61 8.76
C LYS A 297 22.48 1.48 8.20
N ILE A 298 22.52 1.82 6.92
CA ILE A 298 21.45 2.54 6.24
C ILE A 298 20.22 1.65 6.12
N LEU A 299 20.38 0.44 5.58
CA LEU A 299 19.28 -0.48 5.36
C LEU A 299 18.51 -0.82 6.64
N SER A 300 19.21 -1.04 7.76
CA SER A 300 18.59 -1.32 9.06
C SER A 300 17.84 -0.12 9.66
N GLN A 301 18.09 1.08 9.19
CA GLN A 301 17.35 2.28 9.61
C GLN A 301 16.09 2.53 8.79
N VAL A 302 16.10 2.17 7.51
CA VAL A 302 15.03 2.53 6.57
C VAL A 302 14.10 1.37 6.22
N LEU A 303 14.56 0.14 6.31
CA LEU A 303 13.78 -1.06 5.99
C LEU A 303 13.29 -1.77 7.25
N ASN A 304 12.10 -2.33 7.17
CA ASN A 304 11.59 -3.26 8.17
C ASN A 304 12.38 -4.59 8.17
N ASP A 305 12.31 -5.36 9.24
CA ASP A 305 13.10 -6.57 9.43
C ASP A 305 12.92 -7.58 8.29
N TYR A 306 11.67 -7.83 7.87
CA TYR A 306 11.35 -8.74 6.77
C TYR A 306 11.84 -8.25 5.40
N ASP A 307 12.05 -6.96 5.23
CA ASP A 307 12.61 -6.37 4.00
C ASP A 307 14.15 -6.43 3.97
N GLN A 308 14.79 -6.79 5.06
CA GLN A 308 16.24 -6.98 5.15
C GLN A 308 16.70 -8.42 4.85
N GLU A 309 15.77 -9.35 4.69
CA GLU A 309 16.06 -10.75 4.40
C GLU A 309 16.63 -10.95 2.99
N THR A 310 16.34 -10.04 2.06
CA THR A 310 16.87 -10.06 0.69
C THR A 310 17.62 -8.76 0.38
N ALA A 311 18.64 -8.81 -0.46
CA ALA A 311 19.47 -7.66 -0.83
C ALA A 311 19.39 -7.30 -2.33
N ASP A 312 18.49 -7.93 -3.08
CA ASP A 312 18.41 -7.88 -4.53
C ASP A 312 17.26 -6.99 -5.07
N PHE A 313 16.82 -6.01 -4.30
CA PHE A 313 15.77 -5.07 -4.73
C PHE A 313 16.20 -4.20 -5.93
N TYR A 314 17.47 -3.82 -6.00
CA TYR A 314 17.96 -2.95 -7.05
C TYR A 314 18.06 -3.65 -8.41
N ARG A 315 18.50 -4.91 -8.39
CA ARG A 315 18.57 -5.79 -9.57
C ARG A 315 18.17 -7.21 -9.17
N TRP A 316 17.27 -7.77 -9.93
CA TRP A 316 16.80 -9.13 -9.73
C TRP A 316 16.63 -9.85 -11.06
N LYS A 317 16.60 -11.18 -11.02
CA LYS A 317 16.43 -12.03 -12.20
C LYS A 317 15.51 -13.20 -11.89
N VAL A 318 14.52 -13.39 -12.76
CA VAL A 318 13.69 -14.60 -12.78
C VAL A 318 13.85 -15.29 -14.13
N THR A 319 13.93 -16.61 -14.12
CA THR A 319 14.02 -17.42 -15.34
C THR A 319 12.85 -18.40 -15.36
N LEU A 320 12.07 -18.38 -16.42
CA LEU A 320 10.94 -19.29 -16.64
C LEU A 320 11.21 -20.14 -17.87
N THR A 321 10.78 -21.41 -17.85
CA THR A 321 10.65 -22.20 -19.08
C THR A 321 9.45 -21.71 -19.88
N GLN A 322 9.39 -22.00 -21.17
CA GLN A 322 8.24 -21.68 -22.01
C GLN A 322 6.94 -22.29 -21.48
N GLU A 323 6.99 -23.54 -21.05
CA GLU A 323 5.84 -24.23 -20.49
C GLU A 323 5.32 -23.54 -19.22
N LYS A 324 6.26 -23.14 -18.32
CA LYS A 324 5.88 -22.44 -17.09
C LYS A 324 5.34 -21.05 -17.37
N LEU A 325 5.92 -20.33 -18.32
CA LEU A 325 5.44 -19.02 -18.75
C LEU A 325 4.02 -19.14 -19.32
N LYS A 326 3.78 -20.09 -20.23
CA LYS A 326 2.46 -20.37 -20.78
C LYS A 326 1.45 -20.66 -19.67
N GLN A 327 1.79 -21.58 -18.76
CA GLN A 327 0.91 -21.92 -17.63
C GLN A 327 0.52 -20.68 -16.81
N LEU A 328 1.49 -19.86 -16.44
CA LEU A 328 1.25 -18.65 -15.65
C LEU A 328 0.37 -17.65 -16.39
N LEU A 329 0.58 -17.43 -17.69
CA LEU A 329 -0.24 -16.53 -18.50
C LEU A 329 -1.67 -17.05 -18.62
N ASP A 330 -1.86 -18.33 -18.92
CA ASP A 330 -3.19 -18.96 -19.03
C ASP A 330 -3.95 -18.87 -17.70
N GLU A 331 -3.28 -19.13 -16.57
CA GLU A 331 -3.87 -19.07 -15.23
C GLU A 331 -4.24 -17.64 -14.80
N LYS A 332 -3.33 -16.68 -15.00
CA LYS A 332 -3.52 -15.29 -14.56
C LYS A 332 -4.49 -14.52 -15.46
N LEU A 333 -4.42 -14.72 -16.76
CA LEU A 333 -5.26 -14.00 -17.72
C LEU A 333 -6.56 -14.74 -18.05
N LYS A 334 -6.73 -15.98 -17.57
CA LYS A 334 -7.87 -16.85 -17.89
C LYS A 334 -8.11 -17.01 -19.40
N MET A 335 -7.00 -17.06 -20.16
CA MET A 335 -7.01 -17.17 -21.62
C MET A 335 -5.98 -18.21 -22.03
N ASN A 336 -6.28 -18.94 -23.13
CA ASN A 336 -5.32 -19.86 -23.74
C ASN A 336 -4.70 -19.18 -24.95
N PHE A 337 -3.40 -18.83 -24.84
CA PHE A 337 -2.64 -18.20 -25.91
C PHE A 337 -1.98 -19.21 -26.87
N GLY A 338 -2.10 -20.51 -26.62
CA GLY A 338 -1.29 -21.52 -27.31
C GLY A 338 0.17 -21.48 -26.83
N ASP A 339 1.10 -21.86 -27.71
CA ASP A 339 2.52 -21.78 -27.41
C ASP A 339 3.00 -20.34 -27.47
N ILE A 340 3.77 -19.94 -26.46
CA ILE A 340 4.39 -18.60 -26.44
C ILE A 340 5.67 -18.67 -27.25
N LEU A 341 5.68 -18.00 -28.41
CA LEU A 341 6.82 -18.02 -29.33
C LEU A 341 7.86 -16.98 -28.97
N ASP A 342 7.41 -15.76 -28.60
CA ASP A 342 8.26 -14.63 -28.24
C ASP A 342 7.52 -13.63 -27.39
N LEU A 343 8.27 -12.79 -26.64
CA LEU A 343 7.79 -11.62 -25.92
C LEU A 343 8.66 -10.41 -26.32
N GLN A 344 8.04 -9.42 -26.90
CA GLN A 344 8.73 -8.22 -27.36
C GLN A 344 8.23 -6.98 -26.62
N ALA A 345 9.14 -6.06 -26.32
CA ALA A 345 8.76 -4.75 -25.82
C ALA A 345 8.13 -3.94 -26.96
N GLU A 346 6.88 -3.52 -26.79
CA GLU A 346 6.20 -2.64 -27.76
C GLU A 346 6.67 -1.19 -27.59
N GLU A 347 6.73 -0.72 -26.36
CA GLU A 347 7.13 0.64 -26.02
C GLU A 347 7.83 0.64 -24.66
N ARG A 348 8.83 1.50 -24.49
CA ARG A 348 9.49 1.78 -23.22
C ARG A 348 9.32 3.24 -22.81
N GLY A 349 8.99 3.46 -21.57
CA GLY A 349 9.02 4.77 -20.94
C GLY A 349 10.46 5.27 -20.72
N LYS A 350 10.59 6.50 -20.26
CA LYS A 350 11.91 7.13 -19.99
C LYS A 350 12.70 6.41 -18.87
N SER A 351 12.02 5.69 -18.00
CA SER A 351 12.63 4.82 -16.96
C SER A 351 13.17 3.49 -17.53
N GLY A 352 12.81 3.15 -18.77
CA GLY A 352 13.06 1.85 -19.39
C GLY A 352 11.94 0.81 -19.14
N ARG A 353 10.89 1.16 -18.41
CA ARG A 353 9.74 0.28 -18.18
C ARG A 353 9.01 -0.02 -19.49
N ILE A 354 8.61 -1.26 -19.67
CA ILE A 354 7.81 -1.73 -20.80
C ILE A 354 6.36 -1.34 -20.62
#